data_0b0d4041b328309534faac77ae564a78
#
_entry.id   0b0d4041b328309534faac77ae564a78
#
_cell.length_a   1.000
_cell.length_b   1.000
_cell.length_c   1.000
_cell.angle_alpha   90.00
_cell.angle_beta   90.00
_cell.angle_gamma   90.00
#
_symmetry.space_group_name_H-M   'P 1'
#
loop_
_entity.id
_entity.type
_entity.pdbx_description
1 polymer ?
#
loop_
_entity_poly.entity_id
_entity_poly.type
_entity_poly.pdbx_seq_one_letter_code
_entity_poly.pdbx_strand_id
1 'polypeptide(L)'
;MKIGLQFAMPAEFHALPGAKELEAFETVSGVPFYEAAPGIIACAGGVSKVNAAMAAEILCLKYGVDMIVNTGVAGCLTELPTGSLVVAEDFVQHDVDTSAIGDPVGLVSTVNRVSFPTWKPERCVELLAALGRKAALGRVATGDWFAVRSDRAIFIRDTFHPLLTEMEGGAIAQVCLRNNVPFVCLLYTSPS
;
A
#
# COMPACT_ATOMS: atom_id res chain seq x y z
N MET A 1 11.30 18.23 3.75
CA MET A 1 10.39 17.04 3.79
C MET A 1 10.99 16.00 2.87
N LYS A 2 11.20 14.79 3.39
CA LYS A 2 11.73 13.66 2.66
C LYS A 2 10.61 12.62 2.49
N ILE A 3 10.36 12.17 1.27
CA ILE A 3 9.27 11.24 0.95
C ILE A 3 9.87 9.91 0.52
N GLY A 4 9.38 8.82 1.11
CA GLY A 4 9.58 7.46 0.61
C GLY A 4 8.50 7.12 -0.40
N LEU A 5 8.88 6.79 -1.63
CA LEU A 5 7.96 6.34 -2.67
C LEU A 5 8.17 4.85 -2.89
N GLN A 6 7.22 4.04 -2.47
CA GLN A 6 7.33 2.58 -2.49
C GLN A 6 6.40 1.97 -3.54
N PHE A 7 6.93 1.04 -4.31
CA PHE A 7 6.24 0.19 -5.26
C PHE A 7 6.44 -1.28 -4.88
N ALA A 8 5.55 -2.16 -5.30
CA ALA A 8 5.76 -3.60 -5.13
C ALA A 8 6.71 -4.16 -6.21
N MET A 9 6.52 -3.76 -7.45
CA MET A 9 7.20 -4.35 -8.59
C MET A 9 8.08 -3.36 -9.35
N PRO A 10 9.21 -3.82 -9.95
CA PRO A 10 10.02 -2.98 -10.84
C PRO A 10 9.22 -2.38 -12.01
N ALA A 11 8.22 -3.11 -12.52
CA ALA A 11 7.37 -2.61 -13.60
C ALA A 11 6.55 -1.38 -13.20
N GLU A 12 6.06 -1.34 -11.96
CA GLU A 12 5.34 -0.19 -11.40
C GLU A 12 6.28 1.00 -11.19
N PHE A 13 7.48 0.75 -10.63
CA PHE A 13 8.51 1.76 -10.49
C PHE A 13 8.92 2.36 -11.85
N HIS A 14 9.13 1.52 -12.87
CA HIS A 14 9.52 1.97 -14.21
C HIS A 14 8.40 2.70 -14.97
N ALA A 15 7.15 2.66 -14.47
CA ALA A 15 6.07 3.49 -15.00
C ALA A 15 6.19 4.96 -14.56
N LEU A 16 6.99 5.26 -13.52
CA LEU A 16 7.29 6.63 -13.13
C LEU A 16 8.14 7.30 -14.22
N PRO A 17 7.79 8.52 -14.68
CA PRO A 17 8.57 9.23 -15.67
C PRO A 17 10.04 9.40 -15.26
N GLY A 18 10.96 9.01 -16.12
CA GLY A 18 12.41 9.08 -15.88
C GLY A 18 12.99 7.97 -15.01
N ALA A 19 12.16 7.06 -14.47
CA ALA A 19 12.65 6.02 -13.55
C ALA A 19 13.60 5.00 -14.18
N LYS A 20 13.50 4.79 -15.50
CA LYS A 20 14.35 3.84 -16.23
C LYS A 20 15.79 4.30 -16.38
N GLU A 21 16.01 5.60 -16.28
CA GLU A 21 17.33 6.26 -16.39
C GLU A 21 17.98 6.46 -15.00
N LEU A 22 17.27 6.15 -13.91
CA LEU A 22 17.80 6.28 -12.58
C LEU A 22 18.75 5.14 -12.24
N GLU A 23 19.89 5.49 -11.67
CA GLU A 23 20.80 4.54 -11.05
C GLU A 23 20.52 4.44 -9.56
N ALA A 24 20.54 3.22 -9.02
CA ALA A 24 20.41 3.02 -7.59
C ALA A 24 21.63 3.62 -6.87
N PHE A 25 21.39 4.51 -5.93
CA PHE A 25 22.49 5.05 -5.13
C PHE A 25 22.93 4.07 -4.02
N GLU A 26 22.08 3.13 -3.66
CA GLU A 26 22.37 2.09 -2.67
C GLU A 26 21.44 0.89 -2.85
N THR A 27 21.91 -0.30 -2.46
CA THR A 27 21.10 -1.51 -2.31
C THR A 27 21.16 -2.00 -0.87
N VAL A 28 20.01 -2.17 -0.22
CA VAL A 28 19.88 -2.62 1.17
C VAL A 28 18.96 -3.82 1.22
N SER A 29 19.42 -4.92 1.82
CA SER A 29 18.67 -6.19 1.90
C SER A 29 18.14 -6.67 0.52
N GLY A 30 18.89 -6.42 -0.53
CA GLY A 30 18.53 -6.79 -1.89
C GLY A 30 17.55 -5.81 -2.59
N VAL A 31 17.11 -4.76 -1.90
CA VAL A 31 16.23 -3.72 -2.48
C VAL A 31 17.07 -2.54 -2.93
N PRO A 32 17.04 -2.16 -4.22
CA PRO A 32 17.69 -0.96 -4.72
C PRO A 32 16.88 0.29 -4.37
N PHE A 33 17.58 1.34 -3.94
CA PHE A 33 17.01 2.65 -3.62
C PHE A 33 17.51 3.72 -4.57
N TYR A 34 16.60 4.58 -5.01
CA TYR A 34 16.82 5.60 -6.03
C TYR A 34 16.42 6.98 -5.50
N GLU A 35 17.14 8.02 -5.88
CA GLU A 35 16.66 9.40 -5.69
C GLU A 35 15.83 9.78 -6.94
N ALA A 36 14.51 9.67 -6.83
CA ALA A 36 13.59 9.96 -7.94
C ALA A 36 13.46 11.47 -8.21
N ALA A 37 13.66 12.28 -7.18
CA ALA A 37 13.76 13.74 -7.23
C ALA A 37 14.41 14.22 -5.92
N PRO A 38 14.84 15.48 -5.81
CA PRO A 38 15.39 16.01 -4.56
C PRO A 38 14.46 15.78 -3.36
N GLY A 39 14.90 14.92 -2.42
CA GLY A 39 14.12 14.54 -1.24
C GLY A 39 13.07 13.46 -1.47
N ILE A 40 13.03 12.81 -2.63
CA ILE A 40 12.15 11.66 -2.91
C ILE A 40 12.99 10.40 -3.11
N ILE A 41 12.94 9.50 -2.15
CA ILE A 41 13.61 8.19 -2.20
C ILE A 41 12.60 7.14 -2.66
N ALA A 42 12.87 6.51 -3.79
CA ALA A 42 12.01 5.50 -4.37
C ALA A 42 12.62 4.10 -4.28
N CYS A 43 11.77 3.07 -4.16
CA CYS A 43 12.18 1.67 -4.26
C CYS A 43 11.04 0.78 -4.77
N ALA A 44 11.40 -0.34 -5.40
CA ALA A 44 10.52 -1.47 -5.63
C ALA A 44 10.82 -2.50 -4.53
N GLY A 45 10.01 -2.51 -3.48
CA GLY A 45 10.27 -3.26 -2.25
C GLY A 45 10.07 -4.77 -2.37
N GLY A 46 9.36 -5.22 -3.40
CA GLY A 46 8.97 -6.61 -3.62
C GLY A 46 7.53 -6.89 -3.23
N VAL A 47 6.98 -7.92 -3.85
CA VAL A 47 5.60 -8.38 -3.60
C VAL A 47 5.52 -9.07 -2.25
N SER A 48 4.38 -8.96 -1.57
CA SER A 48 4.01 -9.54 -0.28
C SER A 48 4.37 -8.70 0.96
N LYS A 49 3.67 -9.00 2.06
CA LYS A 49 3.73 -8.23 3.31
C LYS A 49 5.14 -8.14 3.90
N VAL A 50 5.91 -9.21 3.87
CA VAL A 50 7.28 -9.23 4.45
C VAL A 50 8.20 -8.30 3.67
N ASN A 51 8.19 -8.39 2.34
CA ASN A 51 9.00 -7.54 1.47
C ASN A 51 8.60 -6.07 1.60
N ALA A 52 7.31 -5.81 1.59
CA ALA A 52 6.75 -4.47 1.73
C ALA A 52 7.10 -3.84 3.09
N ALA A 53 6.96 -4.59 4.19
CA ALA A 53 7.32 -4.15 5.53
C ALA A 53 8.83 -3.86 5.66
N MET A 54 9.68 -4.74 5.12
CA MET A 54 11.13 -4.55 5.14
C MET A 54 11.55 -3.26 4.43
N ALA A 55 11.03 -3.02 3.23
CA ALA A 55 11.33 -1.82 2.47
C ALA A 55 10.83 -0.54 3.19
N ALA A 56 9.61 -0.57 3.73
CA ALA A 56 9.05 0.53 4.51
C ALA A 56 9.88 0.84 5.76
N GLU A 57 10.35 -0.18 6.48
CA GLU A 57 11.18 0.01 7.67
C GLU A 57 12.54 0.61 7.33
N ILE A 58 13.15 0.20 6.20
CA ILE A 58 14.38 0.81 5.70
C ILE A 58 14.16 2.29 5.36
N LEU A 59 13.04 2.63 4.70
CA LEU A 59 12.68 4.03 4.41
C LEU A 59 12.53 4.85 5.71
N CYS A 60 11.86 4.29 6.72
CA CYS A 60 11.66 4.96 8.01
C CYS A 60 12.95 5.15 8.78
N LEU A 61 13.70 4.06 9.03
CA LEU A 61 14.81 4.07 9.98
C LEU A 61 16.14 4.48 9.36
N LYS A 62 16.44 3.99 8.16
CA LYS A 62 17.72 4.30 7.52
C LYS A 62 17.70 5.65 6.82
N TYR A 63 16.64 5.93 6.08
CA TYR A 63 16.57 7.17 5.30
C TYR A 63 15.83 8.29 6.01
N GLY A 64 15.11 8.01 7.09
CA GLY A 64 14.42 9.01 7.90
C GLY A 64 13.40 9.79 7.09
N VAL A 65 12.53 9.08 6.35
CA VAL A 65 11.49 9.75 5.55
C VAL A 65 10.40 10.33 6.45
N ASP A 66 9.88 11.48 6.08
CA ASP A 66 8.80 12.17 6.80
C ASP A 66 7.41 11.61 6.43
N MET A 67 7.33 10.86 5.34
CA MET A 67 6.10 10.26 4.81
C MET A 67 6.44 9.10 3.88
N ILE A 68 5.60 8.05 3.86
CA ILE A 68 5.63 7.04 2.80
C ILE A 68 4.40 7.19 1.91
N VAL A 69 4.64 7.14 0.60
CA VAL A 69 3.61 7.04 -0.43
C VAL A 69 3.78 5.70 -1.12
N ASN A 70 2.74 4.87 -1.10
CA ASN A 70 2.68 3.64 -1.89
C ASN A 70 1.77 3.83 -3.10
N THR A 71 2.16 3.28 -4.24
CA THR A 71 1.32 3.25 -5.44
C THR A 71 1.57 1.98 -6.23
N GLY A 72 0.53 1.49 -6.89
CA GLY A 72 0.57 0.25 -7.66
C GLY A 72 -0.80 -0.12 -8.19
N VAL A 73 -0.92 -1.38 -8.61
CA VAL A 73 -2.17 -1.97 -9.10
C VAL A 73 -2.81 -2.85 -8.04
N ALA A 74 -4.14 -2.95 -8.05
CA ALA A 74 -4.89 -3.78 -7.11
C ALA A 74 -6.07 -4.47 -7.78
N GLY A 75 -6.45 -5.64 -7.27
CA GLY A 75 -7.67 -6.34 -7.67
C GLY A 75 -8.91 -5.61 -7.16
N CYS A 76 -9.93 -5.48 -8.02
CA CYS A 76 -11.18 -4.83 -7.66
C CYS A 76 -12.18 -5.85 -7.09
N LEU A 77 -12.73 -5.58 -5.91
CA LEU A 77 -13.78 -6.41 -5.28
C LEU A 77 -15.19 -5.79 -5.42
N THR A 78 -15.28 -4.70 -6.16
CA THR A 78 -16.51 -3.95 -6.43
C THR A 78 -16.71 -3.76 -7.94
N GLU A 79 -17.68 -2.92 -8.34
CA GLU A 79 -17.96 -2.64 -9.75
C GLU A 79 -17.21 -1.42 -10.31
N LEU A 80 -16.07 -1.03 -9.69
CA LEU A 80 -15.25 0.04 -10.24
C LEU A 80 -14.65 -0.37 -11.59
N PRO A 81 -14.71 0.49 -12.60
CA PRO A 81 -14.07 0.22 -13.89
C PRO A 81 -12.56 -0.01 -13.76
N THR A 82 -12.01 -0.85 -14.62
CA THR A 82 -10.54 -1.01 -14.75
C THR A 82 -9.87 0.33 -15.02
N GLY A 83 -8.75 0.59 -14.35
CA GLY A 83 -8.03 1.87 -14.42
C GLY A 83 -8.62 2.96 -13.51
N SER A 84 -9.63 2.65 -12.70
CA SER A 84 -10.12 3.59 -11.69
C SER A 84 -9.06 3.86 -10.64
N LEU A 85 -8.93 5.12 -10.26
CA LEU A 85 -8.02 5.56 -9.22
C LEU A 85 -8.71 5.48 -7.86
N VAL A 86 -8.05 4.89 -6.88
CA VAL A 86 -8.55 4.74 -5.50
C VAL A 86 -7.51 5.26 -4.52
N VAL A 87 -7.91 6.19 -3.67
CA VAL A 87 -7.17 6.57 -2.46
C VAL A 87 -7.59 5.63 -1.35
N ALA A 88 -6.64 4.96 -0.72
CA ALA A 88 -6.93 4.13 0.43
C ALA A 88 -7.28 4.98 1.64
N GLU A 89 -8.44 4.73 2.24
CA GLU A 89 -8.88 5.33 3.50
C GLU A 89 -8.21 4.62 4.69
N ASP A 90 -8.27 3.30 4.67
CA ASP A 90 -7.60 2.42 5.63
C ASP A 90 -7.26 1.08 4.99
N PHE A 91 -6.47 0.30 5.71
CA PHE A 91 -6.12 -1.07 5.36
C PHE A 91 -6.57 -2.06 6.42
N VAL A 92 -6.99 -3.25 5.97
CA VAL A 92 -7.17 -4.43 6.81
C VAL A 92 -6.27 -5.55 6.31
N GLN A 93 -5.79 -6.44 7.20
CA GLN A 93 -5.04 -7.61 6.80
C GLN A 93 -5.96 -8.84 6.87
N HIS A 94 -6.51 -9.24 5.72
CA HIS A 94 -7.56 -10.26 5.63
C HIS A 94 -7.09 -11.69 5.92
N ASP A 95 -5.79 -11.92 5.94
CA ASP A 95 -5.13 -13.20 6.19
C ASP A 95 -4.53 -13.32 7.61
N VAL A 96 -4.74 -12.32 8.47
CA VAL A 96 -4.48 -12.41 9.90
C VAL A 96 -5.73 -12.95 10.58
N ASP A 97 -5.65 -14.18 11.08
CA ASP A 97 -6.79 -14.84 11.71
C ASP A 97 -6.36 -15.61 12.96
N THR A 98 -6.76 -15.09 14.11
CA THR A 98 -6.64 -15.71 15.43
C THR A 98 -8.02 -15.97 16.05
N SER A 99 -9.06 -16.07 15.22
CA SER A 99 -10.44 -16.29 15.67
C SER A 99 -10.63 -17.58 16.44
N ALA A 100 -9.77 -18.58 16.22
CA ALA A 100 -9.77 -19.84 16.98
C ALA A 100 -9.51 -19.63 18.50
N ILE A 101 -8.95 -18.48 18.89
CA ILE A 101 -8.76 -18.11 20.31
C ILE A 101 -9.65 -16.94 20.73
N GLY A 102 -10.64 -16.59 19.90
CA GLY A 102 -11.69 -15.61 20.23
C GLY A 102 -11.44 -14.18 19.71
N ASP A 103 -10.35 -13.93 18.99
CA ASP A 103 -10.08 -12.62 18.41
C ASP A 103 -10.97 -12.35 17.17
N PRO A 104 -11.27 -11.09 16.87
CA PRO A 104 -11.86 -10.72 15.59
C PRO A 104 -10.90 -11.08 14.41
N VAL A 105 -11.44 -11.55 13.30
CA VAL A 105 -10.65 -11.76 12.08
C VAL A 105 -10.01 -10.43 11.64
N GLY A 106 -8.75 -10.47 11.25
CA GLY A 106 -7.96 -9.28 10.88
C GLY A 106 -7.32 -8.54 12.07
N LEU A 107 -7.52 -9.02 13.31
CA LEU A 107 -6.89 -8.37 14.47
C LEU A 107 -5.38 -8.65 14.48
N VAL A 108 -4.59 -7.60 14.34
CA VAL A 108 -3.15 -7.65 14.63
C VAL A 108 -2.96 -7.39 16.13
N SER A 109 -2.88 -8.46 16.91
CA SER A 109 -2.96 -8.42 18.38
C SER A 109 -1.86 -7.55 19.03
N THR A 110 -0.62 -7.56 18.50
CA THR A 110 0.50 -6.76 19.02
C THR A 110 0.27 -5.25 18.96
N VAL A 111 -0.55 -4.77 18.06
CA VAL A 111 -0.94 -3.35 17.94
C VAL A 111 -2.41 -3.12 18.28
N ASN A 112 -3.14 -4.20 18.59
CA ASN A 112 -4.55 -4.21 18.96
C ASN A 112 -5.43 -3.45 17.93
N ARG A 113 -5.26 -3.76 16.65
CA ARG A 113 -6.00 -3.11 15.55
C ARG A 113 -6.39 -4.11 14.49
N VAL A 114 -7.60 -3.95 13.97
CA VAL A 114 -8.10 -4.59 12.74
C VAL A 114 -7.81 -3.70 11.54
N SER A 115 -7.91 -2.37 11.67
CA SER A 115 -7.69 -1.44 10.58
C SER A 115 -6.56 -0.46 10.85
N PHE A 116 -5.88 -0.06 9.78
CA PHE A 116 -4.74 0.84 9.76
C PHE A 116 -5.07 2.05 8.88
N PRO A 117 -5.44 3.21 9.46
CA PRO A 117 -5.84 4.38 8.70
C PRO A 117 -4.65 5.01 7.97
N THR A 118 -4.92 5.60 6.81
CA THR A 118 -3.96 6.42 6.06
C THR A 118 -4.01 7.88 6.53
N TRP A 119 -3.06 8.66 6.07
CA TRP A 119 -2.95 10.05 6.47
C TRP A 119 -3.77 10.97 5.56
N LYS A 120 -4.79 11.64 6.12
CA LYS A 120 -5.64 12.65 5.44
C LYS A 120 -6.10 12.22 4.04
N PRO A 121 -6.76 11.06 3.88
CA PRO A 121 -7.09 10.51 2.57
C PRO A 121 -8.05 11.42 1.79
N GLU A 122 -8.98 12.13 2.45
CA GLU A 122 -9.88 13.09 1.81
C GLU A 122 -9.09 14.22 1.16
N ARG A 123 -8.02 14.68 1.81
CA ARG A 123 -7.14 15.71 1.23
C ARG A 123 -6.42 15.23 -0.02
N CYS A 124 -6.07 13.95 -0.09
CA CYS A 124 -5.50 13.36 -1.30
C CYS A 124 -6.52 13.35 -2.44
N VAL A 125 -7.78 13.01 -2.16
CA VAL A 125 -8.87 13.08 -3.15
C VAL A 125 -9.07 14.51 -3.65
N GLU A 126 -9.09 15.51 -2.78
CA GLU A 126 -9.20 16.92 -3.15
C GLU A 126 -8.05 17.37 -4.05
N LEU A 127 -6.81 17.00 -3.73
CA LEU A 127 -5.63 17.32 -4.53
C LEU A 127 -5.69 16.67 -5.92
N LEU A 128 -6.13 15.41 -6.01
CA LEU A 128 -6.34 14.74 -7.29
C LEU A 128 -7.43 15.42 -8.11
N ALA A 129 -8.53 15.82 -7.47
CA ALA A 129 -9.61 16.55 -8.15
C ALA A 129 -9.11 17.91 -8.69
N ALA A 130 -8.28 18.62 -7.95
CA ALA A 130 -7.67 19.87 -8.40
C ALA A 130 -6.72 19.65 -9.61
N LEU A 131 -6.18 18.44 -9.77
CA LEU A 131 -5.38 18.02 -10.93
C LEU A 131 -6.25 17.44 -12.07
N GLY A 132 -7.58 17.55 -11.98
CA GLY A 132 -8.51 16.99 -12.96
C GLY A 132 -8.60 15.46 -12.93
N ARG A 133 -8.20 14.82 -11.82
CA ARG A 133 -8.27 13.37 -11.64
C ARG A 133 -9.37 13.00 -10.65
N LYS A 134 -10.26 12.10 -11.07
CA LYS A 134 -11.31 11.56 -10.21
C LYS A 134 -10.79 10.31 -9.52
N ALA A 135 -10.91 10.24 -8.20
CA ALA A 135 -10.54 9.08 -7.40
C ALA A 135 -11.70 8.66 -6.49
N ALA A 136 -11.86 7.36 -6.29
CA ALA A 136 -12.68 6.83 -5.21
C ALA A 136 -11.90 6.85 -3.90
N LEU A 137 -12.61 6.84 -2.77
CA LEU A 137 -12.06 6.73 -1.43
C LEU A 137 -12.63 5.48 -0.79
N GLY A 138 -11.79 4.64 -0.18
CA GLY A 138 -12.29 3.48 0.54
C GLY A 138 -11.22 2.54 1.06
N ARG A 139 -11.69 1.52 1.76
CA ARG A 139 -10.87 0.48 2.40
C ARG A 139 -10.18 -0.41 1.37
N VAL A 140 -8.97 -0.84 1.71
CA VAL A 140 -8.20 -1.84 0.95
C VAL A 140 -7.90 -3.05 1.85
N ALA A 141 -8.02 -4.25 1.30
CA ALA A 141 -7.72 -5.49 2.01
C ALA A 141 -6.39 -6.07 1.52
N THR A 142 -5.45 -6.24 2.44
CA THR A 142 -4.11 -6.78 2.18
C THR A 142 -4.00 -8.23 2.63
N GLY A 143 -3.30 -9.05 1.86
CA GLY A 143 -2.87 -10.38 2.28
C GLY A 143 -1.93 -11.04 1.30
N ASP A 144 -1.12 -12.01 1.78
CA ASP A 144 -0.12 -12.73 0.97
C ASP A 144 -0.77 -13.79 0.08
N TRP A 145 -1.82 -13.35 -0.63
CA TRP A 145 -2.60 -14.22 -1.47
C TRP A 145 -3.27 -13.43 -2.60
N PHE A 146 -3.06 -13.87 -3.85
CA PHE A 146 -3.68 -13.26 -5.01
C PHE A 146 -5.17 -13.62 -5.07
N ALA A 147 -6.04 -12.66 -4.72
CA ALA A 147 -7.48 -12.82 -4.69
C ALA A 147 -8.06 -12.79 -6.10
N VAL A 148 -8.11 -13.95 -6.76
CA VAL A 148 -8.92 -14.16 -7.96
C VAL A 148 -10.33 -14.54 -7.51
N ARG A 149 -11.35 -14.34 -8.36
CA ARG A 149 -12.76 -14.71 -8.13
C ARG A 149 -12.87 -16.10 -7.49
N SER A 150 -13.09 -16.15 -6.18
CA SER A 150 -13.05 -17.35 -5.36
C SER A 150 -13.86 -17.14 -4.09
N ASP A 151 -14.12 -18.20 -3.36
CA ASP A 151 -14.79 -18.14 -2.05
C ASP A 151 -14.06 -17.20 -1.08
N ARG A 152 -12.74 -17.09 -1.19
CA ARG A 152 -11.95 -16.13 -0.40
C ARG A 152 -12.20 -14.68 -0.79
N ALA A 153 -12.33 -14.36 -2.05
CA ALA A 153 -12.68 -13.01 -2.49
C ALA A 153 -14.06 -12.60 -1.94
N ILE A 154 -15.01 -13.54 -1.95
CA ILE A 154 -16.34 -13.36 -1.33
C ILE A 154 -16.19 -13.13 0.16
N PHE A 155 -15.42 -13.97 0.86
CA PHE A 155 -15.15 -13.81 2.30
C PHE A 155 -14.54 -12.44 2.63
N ILE A 156 -13.51 -12.01 1.89
CA ILE A 156 -12.84 -10.71 2.09
C ILE A 156 -13.86 -9.57 1.90
N ARG A 157 -14.64 -9.63 0.81
CA ARG A 157 -15.66 -8.62 0.52
C ARG A 157 -16.70 -8.54 1.61
N ASP A 158 -17.24 -9.67 2.06
CA ASP A 158 -18.37 -9.73 2.98
C ASP A 158 -17.94 -9.48 4.44
N THR A 159 -16.65 -9.75 4.78
CA THR A 159 -16.12 -9.53 6.14
C THR A 159 -15.62 -8.10 6.36
N PHE A 160 -14.90 -7.55 5.38
CA PHE A 160 -14.18 -6.30 5.55
C PHE A 160 -14.73 -5.15 4.72
N HIS A 161 -15.60 -5.42 3.74
CA HIS A 161 -16.22 -4.46 2.80
C HIS A 161 -15.20 -3.55 2.09
N PRO A 162 -14.07 -4.07 1.57
CA PRO A 162 -13.08 -3.26 0.88
C PRO A 162 -13.51 -2.96 -0.55
N LEU A 163 -12.97 -1.87 -1.12
CA LEU A 163 -13.05 -1.61 -2.55
C LEU A 163 -12.08 -2.49 -3.34
N LEU A 164 -10.86 -2.62 -2.82
CA LEU A 164 -9.74 -3.28 -3.48
C LEU A 164 -9.10 -4.33 -2.57
N THR A 165 -8.34 -5.23 -3.22
CA THR A 165 -7.43 -6.16 -2.54
C THR A 165 -6.05 -6.13 -3.20
N GLU A 166 -5.00 -6.21 -2.41
CA GLU A 166 -3.59 -6.22 -2.83
C GLU A 166 -2.73 -6.96 -1.79
N MET A 167 -1.41 -6.88 -1.87
CA MET A 167 -0.54 -7.74 -1.07
C MET A 167 0.48 -6.98 -0.18
N GLU A 168 0.46 -5.64 -0.11
CA GLU A 168 1.53 -4.83 0.50
C GLU A 168 1.04 -3.77 1.48
N GLY A 169 0.00 -3.01 1.12
CA GLY A 169 -0.35 -1.75 1.77
C GLY A 169 -0.66 -1.86 3.25
N GLY A 170 -1.31 -2.94 3.69
CA GLY A 170 -1.58 -3.17 5.10
C GLY A 170 -0.31 -3.37 5.94
N ALA A 171 0.72 -4.01 5.37
CA ALA A 171 2.01 -4.16 6.03
C ALA A 171 2.77 -2.83 6.10
N ILE A 172 2.76 -2.03 5.03
CA ILE A 172 3.35 -0.69 5.02
C ILE A 172 2.63 0.20 6.04
N ALA A 173 1.29 0.18 6.06
CA ALA A 173 0.49 0.95 7.01
C ALA A 173 0.82 0.60 8.48
N GLN A 174 1.01 -0.70 8.76
CA GLN A 174 1.40 -1.17 10.09
C GLN A 174 2.80 -0.68 10.47
N VAL A 175 3.78 -0.74 9.57
CA VAL A 175 5.14 -0.21 9.79
C VAL A 175 5.08 1.29 10.05
N CYS A 176 4.39 2.03 9.21
CA CYS A 176 4.23 3.48 9.33
C CYS A 176 3.58 3.88 10.66
N LEU A 177 2.52 3.16 11.08
CA LEU A 177 1.89 3.37 12.39
C LEU A 177 2.89 3.21 13.54
N ARG A 178 3.73 2.18 13.51
CA ARG A 178 4.70 1.89 14.57
C ARG A 178 5.85 2.90 14.62
N ASN A 179 6.21 3.46 13.46
CA ASN A 179 7.26 4.48 13.33
C ASN A 179 6.73 5.92 13.45
N ASN A 180 5.41 6.12 13.62
CA ASN A 180 4.76 7.42 13.59
C ASN A 180 5.06 8.21 12.30
N VAL A 181 5.17 7.52 11.18
CA VAL A 181 5.38 8.10 9.84
C VAL A 181 4.04 8.14 9.12
N PRO A 182 3.60 9.29 8.59
CA PRO A 182 2.41 9.39 7.76
C PRO A 182 2.48 8.46 6.55
N PHE A 183 1.36 7.82 6.23
CA PHE A 183 1.23 6.90 5.10
C PHE A 183 0.09 7.31 4.19
N VAL A 184 0.35 7.36 2.89
CA VAL A 184 -0.64 7.61 1.83
C VAL A 184 -0.54 6.49 0.81
N CYS A 185 -1.67 6.01 0.32
CA CYS A 185 -1.69 5.00 -0.72
C CYS A 185 -2.67 5.35 -1.84
N LEU A 186 -2.20 5.16 -3.07
CA LEU A 186 -2.92 5.45 -4.29
C LEU A 186 -2.81 4.26 -5.24
N LEU A 187 -3.95 3.62 -5.52
CA LEU A 187 -3.98 2.39 -6.31
C LEU A 187 -4.83 2.56 -7.58
N TYR A 188 -4.51 1.76 -8.59
CA TYR A 188 -5.29 1.61 -9.81
C TYR A 188 -5.95 0.24 -9.85
N THR A 189 -7.23 0.18 -10.22
CA THR A 189 -7.91 -1.10 -10.45
C THR A 189 -7.30 -1.79 -11.66
N SER A 190 -6.80 -3.02 -11.48
CA SER A 190 -6.34 -3.88 -12.57
C SER A 190 -7.50 -4.69 -13.16
N PRO A 191 -7.38 -5.20 -14.41
CA PRO A 191 -8.26 -6.24 -14.89
C PRO A 191 -8.06 -7.48 -14.01
N SER A 192 -9.09 -7.94 -13.35
CA SER A 192 -9.11 -9.16 -12.53
C SER A 192 -9.93 -10.24 -13.19
#